data_dacb0e905b99288803781ed89c6dedd2
#
_entry.id   dacb0e905b99288803781ed89c6dedd2
#
_cell.length_a   1.000
_cell.length_b   1.000
_cell.length_c   1.000
_cell.angle_alpha   90.00
_cell.angle_beta   90.00
_cell.angle_gamma   90.00
#
_symmetry.space_group_name_H-M   'P 1'
#
loop_
_entity.id
_entity.type
_entity.pdbx_description
1 polymer ?
#
loop_
_entity_poly.entity_id
_entity_poly.type
_entity_poly.pdbx_seq_one_letter_code
_entity_poly.pdbx_strand_id
1 'polypeptide(L)'
;MIETIVEEIRGRNLPLFWLTESEHGKRTTWSFVPDNPCNDIYSVTKVFTVTALGFLYDQGLWKPDDKICDLFRKKLPGRYDPQWEEVTLDHVIRHRIGVTEDFLDIDNYDMTQFGSEDFLKLAFERPVPARPGVDYQYSDGAYYLLSRVVTELSGEKLDDFLRPRLLMPLHVREAAFSKCPMGYPIGATGMYVRTEDMAKLGEVYQNGGTFEGKRLLSKEWVELVFEREYELAKMENGGHCSGLRGYRRICCVSLFPPRFPRNMI
;
A
#
# COMPACT_ATOMS: atom_id res chain seq x y z
N MET A 1 -20.65 -19.36 -7.89
CA MET A 1 -20.58 -18.34 -6.80
C MET A 1 -20.24 -16.96 -7.36
N ILE A 2 -19.20 -16.82 -8.18
CA ILE A 2 -18.84 -15.50 -8.75
C ILE A 2 -19.89 -14.99 -9.72
N GLU A 3 -20.52 -15.86 -10.51
CA GLU A 3 -21.59 -15.50 -11.45
C GLU A 3 -22.77 -14.85 -10.73
N THR A 4 -23.15 -15.39 -9.56
CA THR A 4 -24.20 -14.79 -8.71
C THR A 4 -23.81 -13.38 -8.25
N ILE A 5 -22.52 -13.16 -7.90
CA ILE A 5 -22.01 -11.83 -7.52
C ILE A 5 -22.10 -10.88 -8.73
N VAL A 6 -21.69 -11.34 -9.91
CA VAL A 6 -21.77 -10.55 -11.16
C VAL A 6 -23.21 -10.18 -11.52
N GLU A 7 -24.15 -11.12 -11.36
CA GLU A 7 -25.59 -10.88 -11.57
C GLU A 7 -26.14 -9.86 -10.57
N GLU A 8 -25.77 -9.98 -9.29
CA GLU A 8 -26.14 -9.01 -8.24
C GLU A 8 -25.61 -7.60 -8.55
N ILE A 9 -24.32 -7.49 -8.95
CA ILE A 9 -23.72 -6.21 -9.33
C ILE A 9 -24.53 -5.56 -10.45
N ARG A 10 -24.85 -6.32 -11.50
CA ARG A 10 -25.64 -5.83 -12.66
C ARG A 10 -27.08 -5.51 -12.27
N GLY A 11 -27.74 -6.43 -11.56
CA GLY A 11 -29.15 -6.28 -11.18
C GLY A 11 -29.41 -5.11 -10.24
N ARG A 12 -28.46 -4.80 -9.37
CA ARG A 12 -28.55 -3.70 -8.40
C ARG A 12 -27.86 -2.42 -8.87
N ASN A 13 -27.27 -2.42 -10.07
CA ASN A 13 -26.51 -1.30 -10.63
C ASN A 13 -25.46 -0.76 -9.63
N LEU A 14 -24.70 -1.66 -9.03
CA LEU A 14 -23.67 -1.26 -8.09
C LEU A 14 -22.53 -0.51 -8.80
N PRO A 15 -21.94 0.51 -8.18
CA PRO A 15 -20.90 1.35 -8.78
C PRO A 15 -19.56 0.61 -8.82
N LEU A 16 -19.50 -0.48 -9.55
CA LEU A 16 -18.30 -1.25 -9.83
C LEU A 16 -17.85 -1.02 -11.27
N PHE A 17 -16.54 -0.85 -11.46
CA PHE A 17 -15.95 -0.74 -12.79
C PHE A 17 -15.49 -2.09 -13.31
N TRP A 18 -14.71 -2.80 -12.52
CA TRP A 18 -14.07 -4.04 -12.90
C TRP A 18 -14.05 -5.03 -11.74
N LEU A 19 -14.21 -6.30 -12.05
CA LEU A 19 -14.05 -7.42 -11.10
C LEU A 19 -13.18 -8.48 -11.75
N THR A 20 -12.16 -8.93 -11.05
CA THR A 20 -11.36 -10.07 -11.49
C THR A 20 -11.39 -11.16 -10.43
N GLU A 21 -11.73 -12.37 -10.84
CA GLU A 21 -11.53 -13.60 -10.08
C GLU A 21 -10.28 -14.30 -10.58
N SER A 22 -9.48 -14.79 -9.65
CA SER A 22 -8.40 -15.72 -9.95
C SER A 22 -8.61 -17.03 -9.20
N GLU A 23 -8.67 -18.13 -9.92
CA GLU A 23 -8.81 -19.48 -9.38
C GLU A 23 -7.83 -20.43 -10.09
N HIS A 24 -6.88 -21.01 -9.32
CA HIS A 24 -5.87 -21.93 -9.84
C HIS A 24 -5.08 -21.37 -11.04
N GLY A 25 -4.74 -20.08 -11.02
CA GLY A 25 -3.99 -19.39 -12.07
C GLY A 25 -4.83 -18.99 -13.29
N LYS A 26 -6.10 -19.37 -13.35
CA LYS A 26 -7.04 -18.88 -14.36
C LYS A 26 -7.70 -17.62 -13.87
N ARG A 27 -7.60 -16.54 -14.64
CA ARG A 27 -8.21 -15.24 -14.33
C ARG A 27 -9.37 -14.98 -15.26
N THR A 28 -10.47 -14.49 -14.71
CA THR A 28 -11.63 -14.04 -15.45
C THR A 28 -11.98 -12.63 -14.97
N THR A 29 -12.10 -11.71 -15.92
CA THR A 29 -12.37 -10.29 -15.61
C THR A 29 -13.71 -9.88 -16.23
N TRP A 30 -14.55 -9.23 -15.44
CA TRP A 30 -15.82 -8.62 -15.88
C TRP A 30 -15.68 -7.11 -15.85
N SER A 31 -16.15 -6.49 -16.93
CA SER A 31 -16.32 -5.04 -17.04
C SER A 31 -17.79 -4.69 -16.86
N PHE A 32 -18.06 -3.66 -16.07
CA PHE A 32 -19.41 -3.14 -15.83
C PHE A 32 -19.62 -1.77 -16.47
N VAL A 33 -18.54 -1.11 -16.84
CA VAL A 33 -18.53 0.21 -17.50
C VAL A 33 -17.50 0.22 -18.63
N PRO A 34 -17.74 0.98 -19.71
CA PRO A 34 -16.77 1.18 -20.79
C PRO A 34 -15.73 2.24 -20.39
N ASP A 35 -14.85 1.90 -19.45
CA ASP A 35 -13.85 2.84 -18.91
C ASP A 35 -12.44 2.28 -19.08
N ASN A 36 -11.44 3.12 -18.79
CA ASN A 36 -10.04 2.70 -18.77
C ASN A 36 -9.86 1.59 -17.72
N PRO A 37 -9.32 0.43 -18.12
CA PRO A 37 -9.07 -0.66 -17.16
C PRO A 37 -7.98 -0.37 -16.13
N CYS A 38 -7.14 0.66 -16.38
CA CYS A 38 -6.05 1.06 -15.49
C CYS A 38 -6.57 2.15 -14.55
N ASN A 39 -7.06 1.74 -13.38
CA ASN A 39 -7.67 2.64 -12.40
C ASN A 39 -6.76 2.84 -11.19
N ASP A 40 -7.00 3.93 -10.45
CA ASP A 40 -6.42 4.12 -9.13
C ASP A 40 -6.90 3.00 -8.20
N ILE A 41 -5.95 2.32 -7.59
CA ILE A 41 -6.22 1.24 -6.64
C ILE A 41 -6.20 1.73 -5.20
N TYR A 42 -6.10 3.05 -5.00
CA TYR A 42 -6.07 3.67 -3.68
C TYR A 42 -5.13 2.94 -2.72
N SER A 43 -5.55 2.69 -1.50
CA SER A 43 -4.77 2.06 -0.44
C SER A 43 -4.30 0.63 -0.73
N VAL A 44 -4.78 -0.04 -1.78
CA VAL A 44 -4.18 -1.30 -2.23
C VAL A 44 -2.74 -1.08 -2.72
N THR A 45 -2.37 0.14 -3.09
CA THR A 45 -0.99 0.57 -3.36
C THR A 45 -0.03 0.16 -2.24
N LYS A 46 -0.48 0.20 -0.98
CA LYS A 46 0.30 -0.19 0.20
C LYS A 46 0.84 -1.63 0.12
N VAL A 47 0.09 -2.54 -0.51
CA VAL A 47 0.54 -3.93 -0.69
C VAL A 47 1.75 -4.00 -1.61
N PHE A 48 1.81 -3.17 -2.65
CA PHE A 48 2.97 -3.07 -3.53
C PHE A 48 4.20 -2.53 -2.81
N THR A 49 4.00 -1.54 -1.93
CA THR A 49 5.08 -0.98 -1.08
C THR A 49 5.60 -2.02 -0.09
N VAL A 50 4.72 -2.77 0.58
CA VAL A 50 5.09 -3.89 1.46
C VAL A 50 5.83 -4.98 0.67
N THR A 51 5.41 -5.26 -0.56
CA THR A 51 6.09 -6.22 -1.43
C THR A 51 7.52 -5.76 -1.79
N ALA A 52 7.72 -4.46 -2.04
CA ALA A 52 9.06 -3.91 -2.25
C ALA A 52 9.95 -4.09 -1.02
N LEU A 53 9.42 -3.84 0.18
CA LEU A 53 10.13 -4.11 1.43
C LEU A 53 10.47 -5.60 1.59
N GLY A 54 9.59 -6.50 1.13
CA GLY A 54 9.85 -7.93 1.13
C GLY A 54 11.07 -8.33 0.30
N PHE A 55 11.23 -7.75 -0.89
CA PHE A 55 12.44 -7.98 -1.67
C PHE A 55 13.72 -7.52 -0.96
N LEU A 56 13.64 -6.41 -0.23
CA LEU A 56 14.79 -5.89 0.54
C LEU A 56 15.05 -6.70 1.82
N TYR A 57 13.98 -7.20 2.45
CA TYR A 57 14.06 -8.12 3.59
C TYR A 57 14.77 -9.42 3.19
N ASP A 58 14.38 -10.02 2.06
CA ASP A 58 14.98 -11.24 1.52
C ASP A 58 16.47 -11.07 1.18
N GLN A 59 16.92 -9.84 0.96
CA GLN A 59 18.32 -9.48 0.76
C GLN A 59 19.05 -9.18 2.08
N GLY A 60 18.36 -9.19 3.21
CA GLY A 60 18.92 -8.87 4.53
C GLY A 60 19.28 -7.38 4.72
N LEU A 61 18.67 -6.48 3.92
CA LEU A 61 19.00 -5.06 3.95
C LEU A 61 18.30 -4.29 5.08
N TRP A 62 17.32 -4.89 5.73
CA TRP A 62 16.63 -4.31 6.87
C TRP A 62 16.00 -5.38 7.76
N LYS A 63 15.64 -4.99 8.98
CA LYS A 63 14.93 -5.81 9.97
C LYS A 63 13.78 -5.03 10.58
N PRO A 64 12.73 -5.71 11.11
CA PRO A 64 11.58 -5.05 11.73
C PRO A 64 11.93 -4.03 12.83
N ASP A 65 12.97 -4.30 13.61
CA ASP A 65 13.40 -3.47 14.73
C ASP A 65 14.34 -2.31 14.33
N ASP A 66 14.73 -2.21 13.06
CA ASP A 66 15.55 -1.10 12.58
C ASP A 66 14.83 0.23 12.78
N LYS A 67 15.54 1.23 13.33
CA LYS A 67 14.99 2.54 13.61
C LYS A 67 14.90 3.37 12.33
N ILE A 68 13.72 3.95 12.08
CA ILE A 68 13.52 4.76 10.88
C ILE A 68 14.44 5.99 10.85
N CYS A 69 14.71 6.60 11.99
CA CYS A 69 15.62 7.74 12.08
C CYS A 69 17.04 7.41 11.64
N ASP A 70 17.52 6.19 11.87
CA ASP A 70 18.88 5.79 11.48
C ASP A 70 19.03 5.75 9.95
N LEU A 71 18.00 5.30 9.24
CA LEU A 71 17.97 5.29 7.77
C LEU A 71 17.98 6.72 7.19
N PHE A 72 17.32 7.64 7.87
CA PHE A 72 17.19 9.02 7.40
C PHE A 72 18.06 10.04 8.15
N ARG A 73 19.04 9.59 8.95
CA ARG A 73 19.85 10.44 9.84
C ARG A 73 20.37 11.72 9.20
N LYS A 74 20.81 11.65 7.96
CA LYS A 74 21.34 12.80 7.20
C LYS A 74 20.27 13.70 6.57
N LYS A 75 19.00 13.27 6.62
CA LYS A 75 17.87 13.93 5.98
C LYS A 75 16.80 14.36 6.97
N LEU A 76 17.01 14.09 8.24
CA LEU A 76 16.12 14.55 9.30
C LEU A 76 16.08 16.08 9.33
N PRO A 77 14.92 16.70 9.59
CA PRO A 77 14.83 18.14 9.80
C PRO A 77 15.64 18.54 11.03
N GLY A 78 16.06 19.80 11.09
CA GLY A 78 16.83 20.30 12.24
C GLY A 78 16.07 20.27 13.56
N ARG A 79 14.75 20.10 13.52
CA ARG A 79 13.87 19.92 14.67
C ARG A 79 12.77 18.91 14.34
N TYR A 80 12.65 17.89 15.17
CA TYR A 80 11.60 16.86 15.11
C TYR A 80 11.31 16.36 16.53
N ASP A 81 10.19 15.65 16.69
CA ASP A 81 9.82 15.06 17.97
C ASP A 81 10.83 13.95 18.34
N PRO A 82 11.44 14.00 19.54
CA PRO A 82 12.40 12.97 19.97
C PRO A 82 11.83 11.54 19.96
N GLN A 83 10.52 11.36 20.06
CA GLN A 83 9.90 10.03 20.01
C GLN A 83 10.08 9.35 18.66
N TRP A 84 10.39 10.07 17.56
CA TRP A 84 10.75 9.46 16.28
C TRP A 84 11.97 8.51 16.41
N GLU A 85 12.87 8.75 17.35
CA GLU A 85 14.03 7.88 17.61
C GLU A 85 13.62 6.48 18.11
N GLU A 86 12.40 6.33 18.63
CA GLU A 86 11.86 5.04 19.09
C GLU A 86 11.06 4.31 18.00
N VAL A 87 10.75 4.97 16.88
CA VAL A 87 9.94 4.40 15.80
C VAL A 87 10.77 3.41 15.00
N THR A 88 10.31 2.15 14.94
CA THR A 88 10.91 1.09 14.12
C THR A 88 10.18 0.97 12.78
N LEU A 89 10.78 0.25 11.82
CA LEU A 89 10.13 -0.05 10.55
C LEU A 89 8.86 -0.90 10.75
N ASP A 90 8.84 -1.82 11.73
CA ASP A 90 7.63 -2.57 12.09
C ASP A 90 6.51 -1.63 12.56
N HIS A 91 6.82 -0.62 13.37
CA HIS A 91 5.83 0.38 13.80
C HIS A 91 5.22 1.13 12.61
N VAL A 92 6.05 1.51 11.62
CA VAL A 92 5.60 2.23 10.43
C VAL A 92 4.71 1.34 9.56
N ILE A 93 5.15 0.11 9.25
CA ILE A 93 4.38 -0.86 8.44
C ILE A 93 3.00 -1.12 9.05
N ARG A 94 2.92 -1.14 10.38
CA ARG A 94 1.70 -1.49 11.12
C ARG A 94 0.86 -0.30 11.54
N HIS A 95 1.18 0.91 11.05
CA HIS A 95 0.48 2.13 11.45
C HIS A 95 0.50 2.38 12.97
N ARG A 96 1.65 2.13 13.63
CA ARG A 96 1.85 2.28 15.08
C ARG A 96 2.98 3.25 15.41
N ILE A 97 3.13 4.29 14.61
CA ILE A 97 4.15 5.32 14.81
C ILE A 97 3.96 6.05 16.14
N GLY A 98 2.71 6.24 16.58
CA GLY A 98 2.34 7.05 17.75
C GLY A 98 1.82 8.44 17.36
N VAL A 99 1.58 8.70 16.08
CA VAL A 99 0.82 9.87 15.62
C VAL A 99 -0.65 9.70 15.96
N THR A 100 -1.38 10.81 16.12
CA THR A 100 -2.82 10.81 16.50
C THR A 100 -3.75 11.09 15.34
N GLU A 101 -3.22 11.48 14.20
CA GLU A 101 -3.97 11.78 12.98
C GLU A 101 -3.19 11.35 11.73
N ASP A 102 -3.88 11.17 10.63
CA ASP A 102 -3.24 10.94 9.34
C ASP A 102 -2.48 12.18 8.86
N PHE A 103 -1.49 11.95 8.03
CA PHE A 103 -0.72 13.00 7.36
C PHE A 103 -0.36 12.57 5.94
N LEU A 104 -0.19 13.55 5.04
CA LEU A 104 0.03 13.35 3.61
C LEU A 104 -1.10 12.55 2.91
N ASP A 105 -2.34 12.77 3.36
CA ASP A 105 -3.54 12.19 2.77
C ASP A 105 -3.88 12.89 1.45
N ILE A 106 -3.31 12.39 0.36
CA ILE A 106 -3.52 12.94 -1.00
C ILE A 106 -4.86 12.50 -1.62
N ASP A 107 -5.58 11.58 -1.00
CA ASP A 107 -6.91 11.19 -1.46
C ASP A 107 -7.95 12.26 -1.11
N ASN A 108 -7.68 13.07 -0.08
CA ASN A 108 -8.57 14.12 0.39
C ASN A 108 -8.02 15.55 0.21
N TYR A 109 -6.70 15.70 0.05
CA TYR A 109 -6.04 17.00 -0.07
C TYR A 109 -5.17 17.08 -1.32
N ASP A 110 -5.19 18.22 -2.00
CA ASP A 110 -4.23 18.50 -3.07
C ASP A 110 -2.82 18.63 -2.50
N MET A 111 -1.83 18.11 -3.23
CA MET A 111 -0.43 18.10 -2.78
C MET A 111 0.12 19.50 -2.52
N THR A 112 -0.41 20.54 -3.18
CA THR A 112 -0.01 21.93 -2.96
C THR A 112 -0.45 22.49 -1.61
N GLN A 113 -1.42 21.85 -0.95
CA GLN A 113 -1.94 22.25 0.35
C GLN A 113 -1.04 21.84 1.52
N PHE A 114 -0.06 20.94 1.31
CA PHE A 114 0.82 20.48 2.38
C PHE A 114 1.90 21.50 2.78
N GLY A 115 2.06 22.59 2.05
CA GLY A 115 2.92 23.71 2.41
C GLY A 115 4.43 23.48 2.25
N SER A 116 4.86 22.33 1.72
CA SER A 116 6.25 22.01 1.36
C SER A 116 6.29 20.99 0.25
N GLU A 117 7.33 21.07 -0.59
CA GLU A 117 7.62 20.04 -1.59
C GLU A 117 8.33 18.82 -0.98
N ASP A 118 9.00 18.99 0.15
CA ASP A 118 9.70 17.93 0.85
C ASP A 118 8.78 17.20 1.84
N PHE A 119 8.06 16.20 1.33
CA PHE A 119 7.15 15.37 2.12
C PHE A 119 7.87 14.50 3.17
N LEU A 120 9.16 14.19 2.98
CA LEU A 120 9.93 13.48 3.99
C LEU A 120 10.14 14.36 5.23
N LYS A 121 10.49 15.63 4.99
CA LYS A 121 10.62 16.61 6.06
C LYS A 121 9.28 16.81 6.77
N LEU A 122 8.19 17.00 6.03
CA LEU A 122 6.84 17.14 6.60
C LEU A 122 6.46 15.96 7.48
N ALA A 123 6.83 14.73 7.07
CA ALA A 123 6.54 13.54 7.85
C ALA A 123 7.26 13.55 9.21
N PHE A 124 8.56 13.83 9.23
CA PHE A 124 9.34 13.88 10.49
C PHE A 124 9.04 15.11 11.35
N GLU A 125 8.47 16.17 10.80
CA GLU A 125 8.02 17.34 11.56
C GLU A 125 6.69 17.07 12.30
N ARG A 126 5.99 15.94 12.03
CA ARG A 126 4.79 15.56 12.77
C ARG A 126 5.12 15.18 14.21
N PRO A 127 4.33 15.67 15.18
CA PRO A 127 4.47 15.23 16.56
C PRO A 127 4.10 13.74 16.70
N VAL A 128 4.76 13.08 17.62
CA VAL A 128 4.52 11.68 18.01
C VAL A 128 4.09 11.67 19.50
N PRO A 129 2.87 12.10 19.82
CA PRO A 129 2.45 12.30 21.22
C PRO A 129 2.19 10.98 21.96
N ALA A 130 1.94 9.88 21.24
CA ALA A 130 1.71 8.56 21.83
C ALA A 130 2.98 7.68 21.72
N ARG A 131 3.07 6.68 22.59
CA ARG A 131 4.21 5.76 22.58
C ARG A 131 4.21 4.91 21.30
N PRO A 132 5.30 4.90 20.51
CA PRO A 132 5.42 4.05 19.33
C PRO A 132 5.18 2.56 19.65
N GLY A 133 4.53 1.85 18.74
CA GLY A 133 4.22 0.43 18.85
C GLY A 133 2.94 0.09 19.64
N VAL A 134 2.28 1.06 20.28
CA VAL A 134 1.10 0.81 21.13
C VAL A 134 -0.20 1.03 20.36
N ASP A 135 -0.48 2.26 19.97
CA ASP A 135 -1.76 2.63 19.38
C ASP A 135 -1.71 2.52 17.84
N TYR A 136 -2.80 2.07 17.26
CA TYR A 136 -3.00 2.04 15.83
C TYR A 136 -3.60 3.36 15.35
N GLN A 137 -2.90 4.02 14.42
CA GLN A 137 -3.42 5.18 13.68
C GLN A 137 -3.10 5.00 12.20
N TYR A 138 -4.11 4.72 11.40
CA TYR A 138 -3.96 4.63 9.95
C TYR A 138 -3.37 5.94 9.39
N SER A 139 -2.36 5.82 8.50
CA SER A 139 -1.70 6.98 7.94
C SER A 139 -1.11 6.70 6.56
N ASP A 140 -1.42 7.55 5.60
CA ASP A 140 -0.80 7.54 4.29
C ASP A 140 0.65 8.02 4.35
N GLY A 141 0.94 8.95 5.23
CA GLY A 141 2.30 9.40 5.50
C GLY A 141 3.23 8.29 5.97
N ALA A 142 2.72 7.30 6.73
CA ALA A 142 3.49 6.11 7.10
C ALA A 142 4.00 5.36 5.86
N TYR A 143 3.15 5.16 4.88
CA TYR A 143 3.52 4.43 3.66
C TYR A 143 4.33 5.27 2.66
N TYR A 144 4.18 6.60 2.71
CA TYR A 144 5.15 7.47 2.04
C TYR A 144 6.55 7.31 2.64
N LEU A 145 6.69 7.25 3.97
CA LEU A 145 7.97 6.95 4.61
C LEU A 145 8.53 5.61 4.17
N LEU A 146 7.71 4.56 4.06
CA LEU A 146 8.13 3.24 3.57
C LEU A 146 8.58 3.28 2.09
N SER A 147 7.90 4.03 1.24
CA SER A 147 8.35 4.29 -0.14
C SER A 147 9.74 4.93 -0.18
N ARG A 148 10.02 5.84 0.75
CA ARG A 148 11.33 6.48 0.90
C ARG A 148 12.36 5.52 1.48
N VAL A 149 11.98 4.61 2.41
CA VAL A 149 12.85 3.53 2.91
C VAL A 149 13.32 2.65 1.76
N VAL A 150 12.44 2.26 0.84
CA VAL A 150 12.86 1.52 -0.36
C VAL A 150 13.96 2.27 -1.11
N THR A 151 13.81 3.57 -1.28
CA THR A 151 14.83 4.39 -1.96
C THR A 151 16.15 4.47 -1.18
N GLU A 152 16.12 4.63 0.14
CA GLU A 152 17.33 4.69 0.96
C GLU A 152 18.12 3.38 0.92
N LEU A 153 17.42 2.25 0.97
CA LEU A 153 18.06 0.93 1.02
C LEU A 153 18.54 0.45 -0.35
N SER A 154 17.80 0.76 -1.43
CA SER A 154 18.11 0.25 -2.78
C SER A 154 18.84 1.23 -3.68
N GLY A 155 18.76 2.53 -3.39
CA GLY A 155 19.18 3.60 -4.30
C GLY A 155 18.18 3.87 -5.44
N GLU A 156 17.11 3.12 -5.56
CA GLU A 156 16.10 3.22 -6.61
C GLU A 156 14.77 3.77 -6.04
N LYS A 157 14.03 4.59 -6.81
CA LYS A 157 12.66 4.97 -6.44
C LYS A 157 11.76 3.75 -6.47
N LEU A 158 10.69 3.75 -5.67
CA LEU A 158 9.78 2.61 -5.50
C LEU A 158 9.25 2.04 -6.84
N ASP A 159 8.84 2.90 -7.76
CA ASP A 159 8.33 2.50 -9.08
C ASP A 159 9.42 1.87 -9.96
N ASP A 160 10.62 2.43 -9.97
CA ASP A 160 11.78 1.90 -10.68
C ASP A 160 12.23 0.57 -10.05
N PHE A 161 12.23 0.48 -8.72
CA PHE A 161 12.57 -0.73 -7.96
C PHE A 161 11.61 -1.90 -8.25
N LEU A 162 10.31 -1.61 -8.25
CA LEU A 162 9.28 -2.64 -8.47
C LEU A 162 9.22 -3.12 -9.92
N ARG A 163 9.56 -2.27 -10.89
CA ARG A 163 9.42 -2.59 -12.31
C ARG A 163 10.10 -3.90 -12.70
N PRO A 164 11.42 -4.10 -12.52
CA PRO A 164 12.09 -5.35 -12.90
C PRO A 164 11.82 -6.51 -11.95
N ARG A 165 11.52 -6.23 -10.67
CA ARG A 165 11.43 -7.26 -9.60
C ARG A 165 10.04 -7.84 -9.44
N LEU A 166 9.01 -7.04 -9.73
CA LEU A 166 7.62 -7.44 -9.57
C LEU A 166 6.78 -7.26 -10.84
N LEU A 167 6.74 -6.04 -11.40
CA LEU A 167 5.79 -5.73 -12.47
C LEU A 167 6.10 -6.52 -13.76
N MET A 168 7.36 -6.61 -14.17
CA MET A 168 7.75 -7.41 -15.32
C MET A 168 7.54 -8.93 -15.11
N PRO A 169 7.95 -9.54 -13.99
CA PRO A 169 7.63 -10.93 -13.70
C PRO A 169 6.14 -11.27 -13.65
N LEU A 170 5.30 -10.31 -13.23
CA LEU A 170 3.84 -10.46 -13.24
C LEU A 170 3.21 -10.12 -14.60
N HIS A 171 4.02 -9.82 -15.62
CA HIS A 171 3.53 -9.40 -16.94
C HIS A 171 2.61 -8.18 -16.89
N VAL A 172 2.84 -7.26 -15.94
CA VAL A 172 2.15 -5.98 -15.86
C VAL A 172 2.71 -5.05 -16.94
N ARG A 173 1.86 -4.62 -17.86
CA ARG A 173 2.26 -3.76 -18.98
C ARG A 173 2.09 -2.29 -18.67
N GLU A 174 1.04 -1.98 -17.92
CA GLU A 174 0.61 -0.61 -17.64
C GLU A 174 0.52 -0.42 -16.13
N ALA A 175 1.33 0.47 -15.60
CA ALA A 175 1.26 0.93 -14.23
C ALA A 175 1.82 2.35 -14.13
N ALA A 176 1.19 3.16 -13.29
CA ALA A 176 1.64 4.50 -12.95
C ALA A 176 1.56 4.70 -11.44
N PHE A 177 2.33 5.68 -10.92
CA PHE A 177 2.35 6.01 -9.51
C PHE A 177 2.21 7.52 -9.35
N SER A 178 1.32 7.96 -8.47
CA SER A 178 1.31 9.33 -7.99
C SER A 178 2.59 9.61 -7.22
N LYS A 179 3.19 10.79 -7.47
CA LYS A 179 4.47 11.17 -6.90
C LYS A 179 4.36 12.49 -6.16
N CYS A 180 5.11 12.65 -5.08
CA CYS A 180 5.28 13.93 -4.43
C CYS A 180 6.00 14.92 -5.35
N PRO A 181 6.00 16.22 -5.05
CA PRO A 181 6.65 17.24 -5.90
C PRO A 181 8.13 16.95 -6.21
N MET A 182 8.85 16.30 -5.32
CA MET A 182 10.24 15.85 -5.53
C MET A 182 10.36 14.58 -6.38
N GLY A 183 9.24 14.05 -6.89
CA GLY A 183 9.21 12.91 -7.81
C GLY A 183 9.41 11.54 -7.17
N TYR A 184 9.15 11.39 -5.87
CA TYR A 184 9.11 10.08 -5.19
C TYR A 184 7.67 9.56 -5.17
N PRO A 185 7.44 8.27 -5.48
CA PRO A 185 6.11 7.66 -5.36
C PRO A 185 5.55 7.79 -3.94
N ILE A 186 4.25 8.08 -3.84
CA ILE A 186 3.57 8.20 -2.55
C ILE A 186 3.58 6.86 -1.79
N GLY A 187 3.41 5.73 -2.49
CA GLY A 187 3.48 4.39 -1.88
C GLY A 187 2.31 4.02 -0.99
N ALA A 188 1.51 4.99 -0.58
CA ALA A 188 0.31 4.79 0.23
C ALA A 188 -0.94 4.59 -0.64
N THR A 189 -1.03 5.36 -1.71
CA THR A 189 -2.17 5.48 -2.62
C THR A 189 -1.68 5.96 -3.98
N GLY A 190 -2.59 6.09 -4.96
CA GLY A 190 -2.26 6.67 -6.26
C GLY A 190 -1.40 5.79 -7.16
N MET A 191 -1.47 4.46 -6.99
CA MET A 191 -0.99 3.54 -8.02
C MET A 191 -2.16 3.21 -8.95
N TYR A 192 -1.89 3.30 -10.24
CA TYR A 192 -2.83 2.96 -11.32
C TYR A 192 -2.41 1.64 -11.94
N VAL A 193 -3.28 0.66 -11.92
CA VAL A 193 -3.02 -0.68 -12.46
C VAL A 193 -4.35 -1.37 -12.79
N ARG A 194 -4.32 -2.39 -13.63
CA ARG A 194 -5.51 -3.18 -13.96
C ARG A 194 -5.90 -4.08 -12.78
N THR A 195 -7.20 -4.29 -12.58
CA THR A 195 -7.73 -5.21 -11.58
C THR A 195 -7.17 -6.63 -11.74
N GLU A 196 -6.97 -7.09 -12.99
CA GLU A 196 -6.33 -8.36 -13.30
C GLU A 196 -4.88 -8.43 -12.78
N ASP A 197 -4.13 -7.33 -12.88
CA ASP A 197 -2.74 -7.28 -12.41
C ASP A 197 -2.66 -7.24 -10.88
N MET A 198 -3.64 -6.62 -10.20
CA MET A 198 -3.76 -6.76 -8.73
C MET A 198 -3.97 -8.22 -8.33
N ALA A 199 -4.82 -8.97 -9.06
CA ALA A 199 -5.07 -10.37 -8.78
C ALA A 199 -3.79 -11.22 -8.87
N LYS A 200 -2.89 -10.92 -9.83
CA LYS A 200 -1.58 -11.59 -9.93
C LYS A 200 -0.70 -11.39 -8.69
N LEU A 201 -0.68 -10.19 -8.13
CA LEU A 201 0.02 -9.95 -6.86
C LEU A 201 -0.60 -10.78 -5.72
N GLY A 202 -1.92 -10.84 -5.66
CA GLY A 202 -2.62 -11.70 -4.72
C GLY A 202 -2.23 -13.17 -4.86
N GLU A 203 -2.08 -13.67 -6.10
CA GLU A 203 -1.61 -15.05 -6.36
C GLU A 203 -0.18 -15.29 -5.84
N VAL A 204 0.71 -14.31 -5.93
CA VAL A 204 2.07 -14.41 -5.34
C VAL A 204 1.97 -14.74 -3.86
N TYR A 205 1.18 -13.98 -3.12
CA TYR A 205 1.02 -14.19 -1.67
C TYR A 205 0.29 -15.51 -1.36
N GLN A 206 -0.77 -15.83 -2.09
CA GLN A 206 -1.51 -17.08 -1.93
C GLN A 206 -0.65 -18.32 -2.16
N ASN A 207 0.31 -18.23 -3.08
CA ASN A 207 1.22 -19.31 -3.44
C ASN A 207 2.55 -19.23 -2.67
N GLY A 208 2.59 -18.58 -1.50
CA GLY A 208 3.77 -18.53 -0.63
C GLY A 208 4.98 -17.86 -1.30
N GLY A 209 4.75 -16.79 -2.07
CA GLY A 209 5.79 -16.01 -2.73
C GLY A 209 6.14 -16.45 -4.14
N THR A 210 5.34 -17.33 -4.77
CA THR A 210 5.61 -17.81 -6.13
C THR A 210 4.54 -17.38 -7.13
N PHE A 211 4.96 -17.13 -8.36
CA PHE A 211 4.08 -16.82 -9.48
C PHE A 211 4.55 -17.61 -10.72
N GLU A 212 3.63 -18.37 -11.35
CA GLU A 212 3.92 -19.20 -12.52
C GLU A 212 5.20 -20.09 -12.35
N GLY A 213 5.34 -20.68 -11.17
CA GLY A 213 6.48 -21.55 -10.81
C GLY A 213 7.77 -20.80 -10.44
N LYS A 214 7.84 -19.49 -10.60
CA LYS A 214 9.00 -18.67 -10.23
C LYS A 214 8.81 -18.06 -8.84
N ARG A 215 9.82 -18.24 -7.97
CA ARG A 215 9.84 -17.57 -6.67
C ARG A 215 10.18 -16.09 -6.83
N LEU A 216 9.34 -15.24 -6.30
CA LEU A 216 9.52 -13.78 -6.25
C LEU A 216 9.87 -13.32 -4.83
N LEU A 217 9.18 -13.85 -3.82
CA LEU A 217 9.40 -13.53 -2.41
C LEU A 217 9.72 -14.81 -1.63
N SER A 218 10.44 -14.68 -0.54
CA SER A 218 10.65 -15.80 0.37
C SER A 218 9.32 -16.24 1.01
N LYS A 219 9.26 -17.53 1.39
CA LYS A 219 8.13 -18.03 2.16
C LYS A 219 8.07 -17.37 3.54
N GLU A 220 9.24 -17.14 4.12
CA GLU A 220 9.40 -16.46 5.41
C GLU A 220 8.78 -15.07 5.40
N TRP A 221 9.04 -14.27 4.38
CA TRP A 221 8.41 -12.94 4.24
C TRP A 221 6.89 -13.04 4.15
N VAL A 222 6.38 -13.95 3.32
CA VAL A 222 4.94 -14.14 3.17
C VAL A 222 4.30 -14.55 4.50
N GLU A 223 4.91 -15.49 5.23
CA GLU A 223 4.47 -15.90 6.57
C GLU A 223 4.50 -14.71 7.54
N LEU A 224 5.58 -13.93 7.55
CA LEU A 224 5.71 -12.73 8.40
C LEU A 224 4.59 -11.71 8.16
N VAL A 225 4.16 -11.52 6.90
CA VAL A 225 3.06 -10.61 6.56
C VAL A 225 1.71 -11.12 7.09
N PHE A 226 1.50 -12.45 7.10
CA PHE A 226 0.21 -13.03 7.49
C PHE A 226 0.13 -13.51 8.95
N GLU A 227 1.25 -13.92 9.57
CA GLU A 227 1.25 -14.55 10.90
C GLU A 227 1.03 -13.57 12.05
N ARG A 228 1.36 -12.30 11.88
CA ARG A 228 1.18 -11.33 12.95
C ARG A 228 -0.24 -10.78 12.96
N GLU A 229 -1.19 -11.57 13.47
CA GLU A 229 -2.47 -11.06 13.88
C GLU A 229 -2.27 -10.14 15.10
N TYR A 230 -2.45 -8.83 14.86
CA TYR A 230 -2.74 -7.96 16.00
C TYR A 230 -4.21 -8.11 16.34
N GLU A 231 -4.50 -8.46 17.60
CA GLU A 231 -5.79 -8.08 18.16
C GLU A 231 -5.86 -6.55 18.06
N LEU A 232 -6.61 -6.08 17.07
CA LEU A 232 -7.05 -4.69 17.10
C LEU A 232 -7.87 -4.57 18.37
N ALA A 233 -7.34 -3.90 19.39
CA ALA A 233 -8.09 -3.50 20.55
C ALA A 233 -9.39 -2.92 20.01
N LYS A 234 -10.53 -3.35 20.55
CA LYS A 234 -11.87 -2.94 20.14
C LYS A 234 -11.85 -1.42 19.97
N MET A 235 -11.81 -0.96 18.74
CA MET A 235 -11.93 0.47 18.47
C MET A 235 -13.35 0.85 18.86
N GLU A 236 -13.51 1.65 19.89
CA GLU A 236 -14.80 2.12 20.39
C GLU A 236 -15.62 2.89 19.34
N ASN A 237 -15.05 3.17 18.16
CA ASN A 237 -15.64 3.98 17.10
C ASN A 237 -15.86 3.24 15.77
N GLY A 238 -16.14 1.95 15.77
CA GLY A 238 -16.80 1.27 14.63
C GLY A 238 -16.01 1.11 13.32
N GLY A 239 -14.71 1.33 13.30
CA GLY A 239 -13.87 1.08 12.11
C GLY A 239 -13.53 -0.41 11.98
N HIS A 240 -14.12 -1.11 11.01
CA HIS A 240 -13.75 -2.47 10.67
C HIS A 240 -12.53 -2.49 9.73
N CYS A 241 -11.37 -2.89 10.25
CA CYS A 241 -10.35 -3.54 9.44
C CYS A 241 -10.57 -5.04 9.50
N SER A 242 -11.24 -5.60 8.51
CA SER A 242 -11.36 -7.05 8.36
C SER A 242 -10.02 -7.62 7.91
N GLY A 243 -9.32 -8.29 8.78
CA GLY A 243 -8.16 -9.11 8.43
C GLY A 243 -8.55 -10.17 7.39
N LEU A 244 -7.75 -10.33 6.36
CA LEU A 244 -7.92 -11.34 5.33
C LEU A 244 -7.61 -12.73 5.93
N ARG A 245 -8.59 -13.36 6.61
CA ARG A 245 -8.52 -14.77 6.96
C ARG A 245 -9.07 -15.65 5.84
N GLY A 246 -8.24 -16.56 5.35
CA GLY A 246 -8.73 -17.85 4.86
C GLY A 246 -9.44 -17.91 3.52
N TYR A 247 -9.24 -16.99 2.60
CA TYR A 247 -9.86 -17.09 1.29
C TYR A 247 -9.00 -17.84 0.30
N ARG A 248 -9.46 -19.02 -0.15
CA ARG A 248 -8.88 -19.77 -1.28
C ARG A 248 -9.12 -19.10 -2.63
N ARG A 249 -9.81 -17.96 -2.67
CA ARG A 249 -10.13 -17.17 -3.85
C ARG A 249 -9.78 -15.72 -3.59
N ILE A 250 -9.09 -15.10 -4.55
CA ILE A 250 -8.76 -13.68 -4.52
C ILE A 250 -9.75 -12.96 -5.44
N CYS A 251 -10.52 -12.04 -4.90
CA CYS A 251 -11.34 -11.13 -5.67
C CYS A 251 -10.76 -9.72 -5.54
N CYS A 252 -10.25 -9.18 -6.64
CA CYS A 252 -9.83 -7.80 -6.71
C CYS A 252 -10.97 -6.97 -7.30
N VAL A 253 -11.33 -5.91 -6.61
CA VAL A 253 -12.45 -5.04 -6.97
C VAL A 253 -11.93 -3.62 -7.12
N SER A 254 -12.16 -3.01 -8.28
CA SER A 254 -11.97 -1.58 -8.46
C SER A 254 -13.29 -0.87 -8.14
N LEU A 255 -13.33 -0.17 -7.02
CA LEU A 255 -14.48 0.57 -6.52
C LEU A 255 -14.23 2.08 -6.64
N PHE A 256 -15.27 2.82 -7.00
CA PHE A 256 -15.51 4.25 -6.96
C PHE A 256 -15.30 5.06 -8.24
N PRO A 257 -16.30 5.89 -8.56
CA PRO A 257 -16.08 7.05 -9.40
C PRO A 257 -15.21 8.06 -8.64
N PRO A 258 -14.37 8.83 -9.34
CA PRO A 258 -13.70 9.96 -8.72
C PRO A 258 -14.78 10.87 -8.12
N ARG A 259 -14.62 11.26 -6.87
CA ARG A 259 -15.42 12.35 -6.28
C ARG A 259 -14.98 13.63 -6.94
N PHE A 260 -15.58 13.98 -8.08
CA PHE A 260 -15.49 15.35 -8.58
C PHE A 260 -16.19 16.25 -7.55
N PRO A 261 -15.56 17.31 -7.09
CA PRO A 261 -16.24 18.32 -6.27
C PRO A 261 -17.42 18.85 -7.11
N ARG A 262 -18.62 18.84 -6.53
CA ARG A 262 -19.87 19.28 -7.17
C ARG A 262 -19.95 20.80 -7.41
N ASN A 263 -18.83 21.51 -7.43
CA ASN A 263 -18.80 22.97 -7.61
C ASN A 263 -17.78 23.36 -8.68
N MET A 264 -18.01 22.95 -9.92
CA MET A 264 -17.53 23.62 -11.13
C MET A 264 -18.57 23.45 -12.22
N ILE A 265 -19.63 24.24 -12.12
CA ILE A 265 -20.44 24.73 -13.23
C ILE A 265 -20.64 26.22 -12.97
#